data_dd08622f7968271fd3c752398249aaac
#
_entry.id   dd08622f7968271fd3c752398249aaac
#
_cell.length_a   1.000
_cell.length_b   1.000
_cell.length_c   1.000
_cell.angle_alpha   90.00
_cell.angle_beta   90.00
_cell.angle_gamma   90.00
#
_symmetry.space_group_name_H-M   'P 1'
#
loop_
_entity.id
_entity.type
_entity.pdbx_description
1 polymer ?
#
loop_
_entity_poly.entity_id
_entity_poly.type
_entity_poly.pdbx_seq_one_letter_code
_entity_poly.pdbx_strand_id
1 'polypeptide(L)'
;MIAIIDYNTGNLKSIENALGRLGAEYDVTCDEMVIRSADRVLLPGVGEASSAMENLRRTGLDKVIPTLSVPVLGICIGMQLMCLHSDEGDVDGLGVFRSRVCRFTPEDSSPEERIKIPHVGWNSVSAAASPLFRGIPDGAWFYYVHSFYAETCADTIASTTYGKRDFSASLRRGNFFGVQFHPEKSGATGSRLLSNFLSMSL
;
A
#
# COMPACT_ATOMS: atom_id res chain seq x y z
N MET A 1 1.11 -19.80 4.72
CA MET A 1 1.84 -18.83 5.57
C MET A 1 2.00 -17.50 4.83
N ILE A 2 1.92 -16.37 5.53
CA ILE A 2 2.11 -15.02 4.99
C ILE A 2 3.49 -14.52 5.41
N ALA A 3 4.30 -13.99 4.49
CA ALA A 3 5.51 -13.26 4.84
C ALA A 3 5.22 -11.77 4.97
N ILE A 4 5.54 -11.16 6.10
CA ILE A 4 5.57 -9.72 6.30
C ILE A 4 7.02 -9.29 6.14
N ILE A 5 7.31 -8.49 5.12
CA ILE A 5 8.68 -8.04 4.88
C ILE A 5 9.10 -7.04 5.95
N ASP A 6 10.14 -7.40 6.71
CA ASP A 6 10.83 -6.51 7.62
C ASP A 6 12.10 -5.98 6.96
N TYR A 7 12.07 -4.73 6.57
CA TYR A 7 13.24 -4.00 6.06
C TYR A 7 13.63 -2.85 7.00
N ASN A 8 13.44 -3.09 8.31
CA ASN A 8 13.69 -2.12 9.38
C ASN A 8 12.70 -0.94 9.36
N THR A 9 11.42 -1.24 9.05
CA THR A 9 10.32 -0.28 9.15
C THR A 9 9.69 -0.36 10.53
N GLY A 10 9.31 0.78 11.09
CA GLY A 10 8.56 0.81 12.35
C GLY A 10 7.12 0.31 12.19
N ASN A 11 6.52 -0.10 13.30
CA ASN A 11 5.08 -0.35 13.47
C ASN A 11 4.47 -1.52 12.67
N LEU A 12 5.15 -2.66 12.62
CA LEU A 12 4.56 -3.91 12.08
C LEU A 12 3.43 -4.43 12.97
N LYS A 13 3.41 -4.04 14.25
CA LYS A 13 2.47 -4.57 15.26
C LYS A 13 1.00 -4.41 14.91
N SER A 14 0.64 -3.32 14.25
CA SER A 14 -0.75 -3.10 13.82
C SER A 14 -1.20 -4.10 12.76
N ILE A 15 -0.31 -4.45 11.83
CA ILE A 15 -0.55 -5.46 10.78
C ILE A 15 -0.60 -6.85 11.40
N GLU A 16 0.36 -7.21 12.26
CA GLU A 16 0.36 -8.48 13.01
C GLU A 16 -0.95 -8.67 13.77
N ASN A 17 -1.39 -7.65 14.51
CA ASN A 17 -2.65 -7.69 15.24
C ASN A 17 -3.86 -7.86 14.30
N ALA A 18 -3.85 -7.24 13.12
CA ALA A 18 -4.92 -7.40 12.14
C ALA A 18 -4.95 -8.83 11.57
N LEU A 19 -3.79 -9.39 11.23
CA LEU A 19 -3.68 -10.77 10.76
C LEU A 19 -4.07 -11.78 11.86
N GLY A 20 -3.65 -11.54 13.10
CA GLY A 20 -4.03 -12.37 14.25
C GLY A 20 -5.55 -12.40 14.47
N ARG A 21 -6.26 -11.25 14.34
CA ARG A 21 -7.73 -11.22 14.39
C ARG A 21 -8.40 -12.01 13.26
N LEU A 22 -7.73 -12.16 12.12
CA LEU A 22 -8.20 -12.95 10.97
C LEU A 22 -7.78 -14.43 11.07
N GLY A 23 -7.07 -14.83 12.14
CA GLY A 23 -6.57 -16.20 12.32
C GLY A 23 -5.51 -16.62 11.30
N ALA A 24 -4.81 -15.65 10.69
CA ALA A 24 -3.83 -15.93 9.66
C ALA A 24 -2.45 -16.21 10.28
N GLU A 25 -1.78 -17.26 9.79
CA GLU A 25 -0.39 -17.56 10.14
C GLU A 25 0.55 -16.67 9.32
N TYR A 26 1.49 -16.01 9.99
CA TYR A 26 2.47 -15.13 9.36
C TYR A 26 3.85 -15.27 9.99
N ASP A 27 4.86 -14.87 9.23
CA ASP A 27 6.23 -14.67 9.67
C ASP A 27 6.72 -13.27 9.30
N VAL A 28 7.45 -12.62 10.19
CA VAL A 28 8.06 -11.31 9.98
C VAL A 28 9.53 -11.55 9.64
N THR A 29 9.91 -11.26 8.39
CA THR A 29 11.20 -11.72 7.90
C THR A 29 11.80 -10.78 6.84
N CYS A 30 13.13 -10.78 6.74
CA CYS A 30 13.89 -10.25 5.60
C CYS A 30 14.61 -11.36 4.80
N ASP A 31 14.39 -12.62 5.16
CA ASP A 31 15.00 -13.78 4.47
C ASP A 31 14.30 -14.02 3.12
N GLU A 32 15.07 -13.94 2.03
CA GLU A 32 14.57 -14.16 0.67
C GLU A 32 13.95 -15.55 0.50
N MET A 33 14.51 -16.60 1.11
CA MET A 33 13.99 -17.96 0.95
C MET A 33 12.62 -18.10 1.60
N VAL A 34 12.43 -17.51 2.77
CA VAL A 34 11.14 -17.48 3.47
C VAL A 34 10.12 -16.68 2.68
N ILE A 35 10.51 -15.50 2.16
CA ILE A 35 9.63 -14.64 1.35
C ILE A 35 9.17 -15.37 0.08
N ARG A 36 10.08 -16.04 -0.64
CA ARG A 36 9.76 -16.78 -1.86
C ARG A 36 8.91 -18.02 -1.64
N SER A 37 9.00 -18.64 -0.45
CA SER A 37 8.21 -19.82 -0.08
C SER A 37 6.85 -19.51 0.51
N ALA A 38 6.57 -18.24 0.80
CA ALA A 38 5.30 -17.80 1.35
C ALA A 38 4.16 -17.90 0.32
N ASP A 39 2.94 -18.15 0.78
CA ASP A 39 1.74 -18.14 -0.07
C ASP A 39 1.35 -16.70 -0.48
N ARG A 40 1.68 -15.72 0.36
CA ARG A 40 1.41 -14.28 0.17
C ARG A 40 2.47 -13.44 0.86
N VAL A 41 2.65 -12.24 0.35
CA VAL A 41 3.63 -11.29 0.89
C VAL A 41 2.94 -9.97 1.21
N LEU A 42 3.21 -9.43 2.38
CA LEU A 42 2.87 -8.06 2.75
C LEU A 42 4.15 -7.22 2.75
N LEU A 43 4.09 -6.11 2.03
CA LEU A 43 5.12 -5.07 2.05
C LEU A 43 4.54 -3.86 2.81
N PRO A 44 4.67 -3.82 4.14
CA PRO A 44 4.26 -2.66 4.92
C PRO A 44 5.23 -1.51 4.72
N GLY A 45 4.86 -0.32 5.15
CA GLY A 45 5.80 0.78 5.19
C GLY A 45 5.29 1.95 6.01
N VAL A 46 6.19 2.50 6.80
CA VAL A 46 6.05 3.76 7.52
C VAL A 46 7.37 4.52 7.43
N GLY A 47 7.33 5.84 7.54
CA GLY A 47 8.53 6.68 7.46
C GLY A 47 8.68 7.32 6.09
N GLU A 48 9.90 7.38 5.57
CA GLU A 48 10.28 8.09 4.35
C GLU A 48 10.71 7.12 3.24
N ALA A 49 10.34 7.41 1.99
CA ALA A 49 10.56 6.51 0.87
C ALA A 49 12.05 6.28 0.56
N SER A 50 12.90 7.31 0.66
CA SER A 50 14.34 7.16 0.36
C SER A 50 15.02 6.22 1.35
N SER A 51 14.79 6.41 2.64
CA SER A 51 15.33 5.54 3.71
C SER A 51 14.81 4.10 3.58
N ALA A 52 13.55 3.95 3.22
CA ALA A 52 12.93 2.64 2.98
C ALA A 52 13.58 1.92 1.79
N MET A 53 13.78 2.62 0.66
CA MET A 53 14.47 2.06 -0.52
C MET A 53 15.95 1.74 -0.23
N GLU A 54 16.64 2.56 0.57
CA GLU A 54 18.00 2.25 1.01
C GLU A 54 18.06 0.94 1.80
N ASN A 55 17.13 0.73 2.73
CA ASN A 55 17.04 -0.52 3.49
C ASN A 55 16.74 -1.72 2.61
N LEU A 56 15.82 -1.60 1.64
CA LEU A 56 15.53 -2.67 0.68
C LEU A 56 16.75 -3.00 -0.17
N ARG A 57 17.51 -2.00 -0.63
CA ARG A 57 18.75 -2.21 -1.40
C ARG A 57 19.83 -2.88 -0.56
N ARG A 58 19.99 -2.47 0.70
CA ARG A 58 20.98 -3.05 1.63
C ARG A 58 20.73 -4.53 1.90
N THR A 59 19.47 -4.95 1.92
CA THR A 59 19.07 -6.36 2.10
C THR A 59 18.93 -7.13 0.78
N GLY A 60 19.05 -6.46 -0.38
CA GLY A 60 18.83 -7.07 -1.70
C GLY A 60 17.37 -7.31 -2.05
N LEU A 61 16.43 -6.96 -1.17
CA LEU A 61 14.99 -7.18 -1.36
C LEU A 61 14.40 -6.31 -2.49
N ASP A 62 15.06 -5.22 -2.85
CA ASP A 62 14.73 -4.40 -4.03
C ASP A 62 14.72 -5.22 -5.34
N LYS A 63 15.57 -6.24 -5.43
CA LYS A 63 15.66 -7.16 -6.59
C LYS A 63 14.74 -8.36 -6.44
N VAL A 64 14.44 -8.77 -5.22
CA VAL A 64 13.61 -9.94 -4.91
C VAL A 64 12.13 -9.64 -5.13
N ILE A 65 11.63 -8.54 -4.52
CA ILE A 65 10.21 -8.21 -4.50
C ILE A 65 9.60 -8.17 -5.91
N PRO A 66 10.17 -7.47 -6.92
CA PRO A 66 9.58 -7.41 -8.26
C PRO A 66 9.49 -8.75 -8.99
N THR A 67 10.22 -9.78 -8.52
CA THR A 67 10.26 -11.12 -9.14
C THR A 67 9.34 -12.12 -8.47
N LEU A 68 8.62 -11.74 -7.43
CA LEU A 68 7.69 -12.63 -6.73
C LEU A 68 6.51 -13.01 -7.63
N SER A 69 6.14 -14.29 -7.63
CA SER A 69 4.98 -14.81 -8.35
C SER A 69 3.74 -14.98 -7.50
N VAL A 70 3.88 -14.94 -6.19
CA VAL A 70 2.77 -14.99 -5.22
C VAL A 70 2.10 -13.62 -5.07
N PRO A 71 0.85 -13.55 -4.56
CA PRO A 71 0.20 -12.26 -4.28
C PRO A 71 1.03 -11.39 -3.33
N VAL A 72 1.26 -10.14 -3.71
CA VAL A 72 1.98 -9.13 -2.91
C VAL A 72 1.04 -7.96 -2.64
N LEU A 73 0.92 -7.53 -1.39
CA LEU A 73 0.17 -6.32 -1.03
C LEU A 73 1.08 -5.31 -0.35
N GLY A 74 1.29 -4.17 -1.01
CA GLY A 74 1.94 -3.00 -0.42
C GLY A 74 0.94 -2.12 0.32
N ILE A 75 1.28 -1.69 1.54
CA ILE A 75 0.43 -0.84 2.37
C ILE A 75 1.14 0.49 2.59
N CYS A 76 0.46 1.60 2.26
CA CYS A 76 0.93 2.98 2.39
C CYS A 76 2.28 3.18 1.68
N ILE A 77 3.36 3.43 2.40
CA ILE A 77 4.72 3.51 1.81
C ILE A 77 5.04 2.25 1.00
N GLY A 78 4.64 1.06 1.45
CA GLY A 78 4.86 -0.19 0.71
C GLY A 78 4.24 -0.18 -0.69
N MET A 79 3.08 0.44 -0.89
CA MET A 79 2.51 0.69 -2.21
C MET A 79 3.36 1.69 -2.99
N GLN A 80 3.77 2.78 -2.36
CA GLN A 80 4.55 3.85 -2.99
C GLN A 80 5.93 3.36 -3.44
N LEU A 81 6.60 2.51 -2.65
CA LEU A 81 7.87 1.90 -3.01
C LEU A 81 7.77 1.02 -4.27
N MET A 82 6.61 0.44 -4.56
CA MET A 82 6.37 -0.34 -5.78
C MET A 82 6.11 0.54 -7.03
N CYS A 83 5.98 1.86 -6.90
CA CYS A 83 5.86 2.78 -8.02
C CYS A 83 7.21 2.99 -8.73
N LEU A 84 7.20 3.79 -9.82
CA LEU A 84 8.42 4.09 -10.60
C LEU A 84 9.39 4.98 -9.83
N HIS A 85 8.85 6.02 -9.19
CA HIS A 85 9.64 7.07 -8.57
C HIS A 85 8.83 7.77 -7.49
N SER A 86 9.49 8.29 -6.46
CA SER A 86 8.88 9.07 -5.40
C SER A 86 9.58 10.42 -5.24
N ASP A 87 8.78 11.51 -5.20
CA ASP A 87 9.26 12.84 -4.85
C ASP A 87 9.72 12.89 -3.37
N GLU A 88 9.30 11.92 -2.53
CA GLU A 88 9.79 11.79 -1.17
C GLU A 88 11.22 11.26 -1.16
N GLY A 89 12.18 12.19 -1.02
CA GLY A 89 13.60 11.88 -1.05
C GLY A 89 14.16 11.67 -2.47
N ASP A 90 13.42 12.03 -3.53
CA ASP A 90 13.85 11.97 -4.95
C ASP A 90 14.46 10.61 -5.29
N VAL A 91 13.67 9.53 -5.10
CA VAL A 91 14.16 8.16 -5.17
C VAL A 91 13.40 7.30 -6.16
N ASP A 92 14.11 6.49 -6.94
CA ASP A 92 13.50 5.46 -7.79
C ASP A 92 13.00 4.30 -6.93
N GLY A 93 11.75 3.90 -7.20
CA GLY A 93 11.09 2.77 -6.56
C GLY A 93 11.40 1.44 -7.23
N LEU A 94 10.59 0.42 -6.92
CA LEU A 94 10.73 -0.95 -7.44
C LEU A 94 10.22 -1.12 -8.88
N GLY A 95 9.55 -0.11 -9.46
CA GLY A 95 9.12 -0.11 -10.85
C GLY A 95 8.00 -1.11 -11.19
N VAL A 96 7.28 -1.61 -10.19
CA VAL A 96 6.16 -2.53 -10.38
C VAL A 96 4.96 -1.82 -10.98
N PHE A 97 4.50 -0.72 -10.35
CA PHE A 97 3.37 0.09 -10.83
C PHE A 97 3.85 1.23 -11.72
N ARG A 98 3.10 1.54 -12.77
CA ARG A 98 3.40 2.62 -13.73
C ARG A 98 2.90 3.98 -13.23
N SER A 99 3.16 4.30 -11.98
CA SER A 99 2.79 5.53 -11.33
C SER A 99 3.99 6.23 -10.73
N ARG A 100 3.92 7.54 -10.58
CA ARG A 100 4.83 8.37 -9.79
C ARG A 100 4.16 8.72 -8.47
N VAL A 101 4.97 8.91 -7.44
CA VAL A 101 4.52 9.37 -6.14
C VAL A 101 4.87 10.84 -6.01
N CYS A 102 3.84 11.68 -5.89
CA CYS A 102 3.94 13.13 -5.81
C CYS A 102 3.58 13.65 -4.43
N ARG A 103 4.07 14.85 -4.08
CA ARG A 103 3.74 15.51 -2.83
C ARG A 103 2.44 16.29 -2.94
N PHE A 104 1.58 16.23 -1.92
CA PHE A 104 0.50 17.20 -1.77
C PHE A 104 1.06 18.59 -1.49
N THR A 105 0.42 19.59 -2.09
CA THR A 105 0.80 21.00 -1.92
C THR A 105 -0.42 21.83 -1.50
N PRO A 106 -0.24 23.03 -0.93
CA PRO A 106 -1.38 23.91 -0.59
C PRO A 106 -2.26 24.28 -1.80
N GLU A 107 -1.71 24.25 -3.02
CA GLU A 107 -2.39 24.52 -4.29
C GLU A 107 -3.39 23.40 -4.66
N ASP A 108 -3.29 22.24 -4.05
CA ASP A 108 -4.27 21.15 -4.18
C ASP A 108 -5.57 21.42 -3.41
N SER A 109 -5.65 22.50 -2.63
CA SER A 109 -6.88 22.95 -1.99
C SER A 109 -7.93 23.37 -3.00
N SER A 110 -9.21 23.03 -2.76
CA SER A 110 -10.33 23.57 -3.51
C SER A 110 -10.80 24.91 -2.91
N PRO A 111 -11.62 25.69 -3.63
CA PRO A 111 -12.23 26.90 -3.06
C PRO A 111 -13.08 26.61 -1.80
N GLU A 112 -13.67 25.41 -1.75
CA GLU A 112 -14.57 24.96 -0.69
C GLU A 112 -13.84 24.26 0.45
N GLU A 113 -12.65 23.67 0.15
CA GLU A 113 -11.91 22.85 1.11
C GLU A 113 -10.42 23.17 1.09
N ARG A 114 -9.93 23.66 2.22
CA ARG A 114 -8.50 23.83 2.47
C ARG A 114 -7.92 22.53 3.00
N ILE A 115 -7.11 21.84 2.20
CA ILE A 115 -6.49 20.58 2.62
C ILE A 115 -5.43 20.80 3.70
N LYS A 116 -5.27 19.81 4.57
CA LYS A 116 -4.16 19.72 5.53
C LYS A 116 -3.13 18.71 5.01
N ILE A 117 -1.86 19.03 5.19
CA ILE A 117 -0.76 18.12 4.85
C ILE A 117 -0.01 17.80 6.15
N PRO A 118 0.05 16.52 6.54
CA PRO A 118 -0.43 15.33 5.85
C PRO A 118 -1.96 15.19 5.79
N HIS A 119 -2.46 14.44 4.80
CA HIS A 119 -3.81 13.89 4.76
C HIS A 119 -3.94 12.85 5.89
N VAL A 120 -4.61 13.20 6.97
CA VAL A 120 -4.82 12.33 8.13
C VAL A 120 -6.30 12.23 8.43
N GLY A 121 -6.82 11.01 8.46
CA GLY A 121 -8.20 10.73 8.78
C GLY A 121 -8.87 9.75 7.83
N TRP A 122 -10.19 9.72 7.91
CA TRP A 122 -11.02 8.86 7.08
C TRP A 122 -11.40 9.57 5.79
N ASN A 123 -11.34 8.83 4.67
CA ASN A 123 -11.79 9.31 3.38
C ASN A 123 -12.42 8.18 2.58
N SER A 124 -13.29 8.52 1.64
CA SER A 124 -13.99 7.56 0.80
C SER A 124 -13.13 7.06 -0.35
N VAL A 125 -13.36 5.81 -0.74
CA VAL A 125 -12.67 5.16 -1.85
C VAL A 125 -13.70 4.78 -2.91
N SER A 126 -13.51 5.28 -4.14
CA SER A 126 -14.25 4.81 -5.31
C SER A 126 -13.46 3.68 -5.97
N ALA A 127 -14.03 2.48 -5.98
CA ALA A 127 -13.35 1.27 -6.41
C ALA A 127 -13.94 0.69 -7.70
N ALA A 128 -13.08 0.36 -8.66
CA ALA A 128 -13.44 -0.49 -9.77
C ALA A 128 -13.65 -1.95 -9.31
N ALA A 129 -14.31 -2.75 -10.13
CA ALA A 129 -14.50 -4.17 -9.84
C ALA A 129 -13.14 -4.88 -9.73
N SER A 130 -12.80 -5.32 -8.52
CA SER A 130 -11.55 -6.00 -8.21
C SER A 130 -11.77 -7.05 -7.13
N PRO A 131 -11.08 -8.20 -7.18
CA PRO A 131 -11.13 -9.20 -6.11
C PRO A 131 -10.80 -8.63 -4.72
N LEU A 132 -9.87 -7.65 -4.66
CA LEU A 132 -9.47 -6.99 -3.41
C LEU A 132 -10.63 -6.26 -2.73
N PHE A 133 -11.56 -5.69 -3.50
CA PHE A 133 -12.72 -4.94 -2.99
C PHE A 133 -14.02 -5.74 -2.94
N ARG A 134 -13.96 -7.08 -3.10
CA ARG A 134 -15.16 -7.92 -3.08
C ARG A 134 -15.98 -7.74 -1.79
N GLY A 135 -17.26 -7.37 -1.92
CA GLY A 135 -18.16 -7.16 -0.79
C GLY A 135 -17.88 -5.91 0.03
N ILE A 136 -17.06 -4.98 -0.50
CA ILE A 136 -16.86 -3.64 0.03
C ILE A 136 -17.66 -2.68 -0.86
N PRO A 137 -18.59 -1.89 -0.28
CA PRO A 137 -19.38 -0.92 -1.05
C PRO A 137 -18.48 0.14 -1.72
N ASP A 138 -18.91 0.63 -2.89
CA ASP A 138 -18.32 1.84 -3.46
C ASP A 138 -18.54 3.02 -2.52
N GLY A 139 -17.56 3.92 -2.42
CA GLY A 139 -17.56 5.00 -1.45
C GLY A 139 -17.29 4.58 0.00
N ALA A 140 -16.86 3.34 0.24
CA ALA A 140 -16.47 2.90 1.58
C ALA A 140 -15.29 3.72 2.13
N TRP A 141 -15.30 3.93 3.45
CA TRP A 141 -14.32 4.77 4.13
C TRP A 141 -13.14 3.96 4.66
N PHE A 142 -11.92 4.52 4.45
CA PHE A 142 -10.67 3.97 4.93
C PHE A 142 -9.84 5.05 5.64
N TYR A 143 -8.91 4.64 6.49
CA TYR A 143 -8.04 5.52 7.24
C TYR A 143 -6.75 5.81 6.49
N TYR A 144 -6.42 7.08 6.34
CA TYR A 144 -5.22 7.61 5.67
C TYR A 144 -4.32 8.35 6.63
N VAL A 145 -3.02 8.29 6.38
CA VAL A 145 -1.99 9.15 6.99
C VAL A 145 -0.80 9.24 6.04
N HIS A 146 -0.80 10.26 5.16
CA HIS A 146 0.27 10.42 4.15
C HIS A 146 0.37 11.87 3.66
N SER A 147 1.59 12.28 3.26
CA SER A 147 1.88 13.57 2.61
C SER A 147 2.14 13.44 1.11
N PHE A 148 2.35 12.19 0.64
CA PHE A 148 2.62 11.87 -0.75
C PHE A 148 1.59 10.87 -1.24
N TYR A 149 1.30 10.88 -2.53
CA TYR A 149 0.28 10.04 -3.17
C TYR A 149 0.75 9.52 -4.53
N ALA A 150 0.34 8.34 -4.91
CA ALA A 150 0.54 7.83 -6.26
C ALA A 150 -0.48 8.45 -7.22
N GLU A 151 0.00 9.01 -8.34
CA GLU A 151 -0.87 9.52 -9.40
C GLU A 151 -1.76 8.42 -9.96
N THR A 152 -2.92 8.80 -10.51
CA THR A 152 -3.78 7.86 -11.22
C THR A 152 -3.11 7.42 -12.53
N CYS A 153 -3.20 6.13 -12.83
CA CYS A 153 -2.58 5.52 -14.00
C CYS A 153 -3.39 4.30 -14.48
N ALA A 154 -2.88 3.59 -15.48
CA ALA A 154 -3.53 2.39 -16.01
C ALA A 154 -3.61 1.23 -14.98
N ASP A 155 -2.76 1.24 -13.95
CA ASP A 155 -2.76 0.24 -12.89
C ASP A 155 -3.73 0.60 -11.73
N THR A 156 -4.39 1.78 -11.76
CA THR A 156 -5.32 2.24 -10.72
C THR A 156 -6.59 1.41 -10.73
N ILE A 157 -6.92 0.79 -9.59
CA ILE A 157 -8.15 0.02 -9.37
C ILE A 157 -9.08 0.66 -8.35
N ALA A 158 -8.65 1.70 -7.66
CA ALA A 158 -9.48 2.52 -6.80
C ALA A 158 -8.86 3.91 -6.65
N SER A 159 -9.68 4.93 -6.51
CA SER A 159 -9.27 6.33 -6.35
C SER A 159 -9.91 6.96 -5.12
N THR A 160 -9.27 8.02 -4.65
CA THR A 160 -9.78 8.92 -3.61
C THR A 160 -9.50 10.35 -4.04
N THR A 161 -10.43 11.25 -3.73
CA THR A 161 -10.26 12.69 -3.93
C THR A 161 -9.86 13.35 -2.62
N TYR A 162 -8.87 14.24 -2.66
CA TYR A 162 -8.49 15.09 -1.54
C TYR A 162 -8.21 16.52 -2.03
N GLY A 163 -9.05 17.46 -1.65
CA GLY A 163 -9.09 18.79 -2.27
C GLY A 163 -9.42 18.70 -3.76
N LYS A 164 -8.52 19.18 -4.61
CA LYS A 164 -8.64 19.10 -6.09
C LYS A 164 -7.96 17.87 -6.68
N ARG A 165 -7.32 17.07 -5.86
CA ARG A 165 -6.44 15.98 -6.31
C ARG A 165 -7.15 14.63 -6.22
N ASP A 166 -7.30 13.99 -7.37
CA ASP A 166 -7.61 12.58 -7.44
C ASP A 166 -6.30 11.79 -7.45
N PHE A 167 -6.22 10.75 -6.64
CA PHE A 167 -5.03 9.90 -6.54
C PHE A 167 -5.39 8.42 -6.45
N SER A 168 -4.43 7.56 -6.72
CA SER A 168 -4.59 6.12 -6.61
C SER A 168 -4.71 5.70 -5.14
N ALA A 169 -5.94 5.38 -4.71
CA ALA A 169 -6.18 4.76 -3.42
C ALA A 169 -5.73 3.30 -3.41
N SER A 170 -5.78 2.64 -4.59
CA SER A 170 -5.28 1.28 -4.78
C SER A 170 -4.78 1.06 -6.21
N LEU A 171 -3.70 0.31 -6.33
CA LEU A 171 -3.06 -0.09 -7.58
C LEU A 171 -3.06 -1.62 -7.70
N ARG A 172 -3.10 -2.12 -8.96
CA ARG A 172 -2.92 -3.54 -9.27
C ARG A 172 -2.17 -3.74 -10.57
N ARG A 173 -1.18 -4.62 -10.55
CA ARG A 173 -0.51 -5.12 -11.75
C ARG A 173 -0.10 -6.58 -11.57
N GLY A 174 -0.74 -7.47 -12.34
CA GLY A 174 -0.53 -8.91 -12.18
C GLY A 174 -0.92 -9.40 -10.78
N ASN A 175 0.06 -9.97 -10.09
CA ASN A 175 -0.04 -10.45 -8.70
C ASN A 175 0.26 -9.38 -7.64
N PHE A 176 0.64 -8.17 -8.05
CA PHE A 176 0.93 -7.06 -7.14
C PHE A 176 -0.30 -6.20 -6.92
N PHE A 177 -0.55 -5.90 -5.66
CA PHE A 177 -1.58 -4.99 -5.19
C PHE A 177 -0.95 -3.94 -4.28
N GLY A 178 -1.52 -2.74 -4.28
CA GLY A 178 -1.11 -1.68 -3.36
C GLY A 178 -2.33 -0.93 -2.86
N VAL A 179 -2.27 -0.46 -1.61
CA VAL A 179 -3.27 0.43 -1.02
C VAL A 179 -2.58 1.60 -0.32
N GLN A 180 -3.07 2.83 -0.54
CA GLN A 180 -2.54 4.03 0.11
C GLN A 180 -3.01 4.16 1.55
N PHE A 181 -4.20 3.72 1.82
CA PHE A 181 -4.78 3.70 3.16
C PHE A 181 -4.23 2.55 4.01
N HIS A 182 -4.54 2.59 5.30
CA HIS A 182 -4.15 1.56 6.27
C HIS A 182 -5.33 0.61 6.55
N PRO A 183 -5.43 -0.55 5.88
CA PRO A 183 -6.54 -1.47 6.12
C PRO A 183 -6.54 -2.00 7.56
N GLU A 184 -5.36 -2.16 8.19
CA GLU A 184 -5.22 -2.59 9.58
C GLU A 184 -5.79 -1.59 10.59
N LYS A 185 -6.03 -0.34 10.16
CA LYS A 185 -6.65 0.75 10.96
C LYS A 185 -8.04 1.12 10.48
N SER A 186 -8.57 0.45 9.45
CA SER A 186 -9.84 0.81 8.80
C SER A 186 -11.03 -0.03 9.25
N GLY A 187 -11.00 -0.56 10.47
CA GLY A 187 -12.12 -1.26 11.08
C GLY A 187 -12.61 -2.47 10.29
N ALA A 188 -13.93 -2.64 10.19
CA ALA A 188 -14.53 -3.78 9.49
C ALA A 188 -14.25 -3.77 7.99
N THR A 189 -14.24 -2.59 7.35
CA THR A 189 -13.94 -2.43 5.92
C THR A 189 -12.51 -2.87 5.61
N GLY A 190 -11.55 -2.43 6.42
CA GLY A 190 -10.16 -2.83 6.28
C GLY A 190 -9.95 -4.33 6.56
N SER A 191 -10.61 -4.89 7.57
CA SER A 191 -10.58 -6.32 7.84
C SER A 191 -11.13 -7.15 6.67
N ARG A 192 -12.21 -6.68 6.03
CA ARG A 192 -12.76 -7.31 4.82
C ARG A 192 -11.76 -7.29 3.68
N LEU A 193 -11.09 -6.17 3.44
CA LEU A 193 -10.08 -6.04 2.39
C LEU A 193 -8.90 -7.00 2.64
N LEU A 194 -8.37 -7.05 3.86
CA LEU A 194 -7.33 -7.99 4.22
C LEU A 194 -7.79 -9.44 4.04
N SER A 195 -9.00 -9.79 4.48
CA SER A 195 -9.58 -11.12 4.28
C SER A 195 -9.70 -11.49 2.79
N ASN A 196 -10.10 -10.53 1.94
CA ASN A 196 -10.15 -10.72 0.50
C ASN A 196 -8.75 -11.00 -0.07
N PHE A 197 -7.74 -10.21 0.34
CA PHE A 197 -6.35 -10.45 -0.06
C PHE A 197 -5.87 -11.85 0.36
N LEU A 198 -6.19 -12.28 1.59
CA LEU A 198 -5.80 -13.57 2.11
C LEU A 198 -6.49 -14.77 1.42
N SER A 199 -7.68 -14.57 0.85
CA SER A 199 -8.47 -15.64 0.24
C SER A 199 -8.46 -15.64 -1.29
N MET A 200 -7.89 -14.59 -1.95
CA MET A 200 -7.89 -14.52 -3.40
C MET A 200 -7.00 -15.60 -4.03
N SER A 201 -7.47 -16.15 -5.15
CA SER A 201 -6.66 -16.93 -6.10
C SER A 201 -6.26 -16.02 -7.26
N LEU A 202 -5.03 -16.17 -7.77
CA LEU A 202 -4.52 -15.45 -8.94
C LEU A 202 -4.87 -16.20 -10.21
#